data_4940d4dfe71d7190447bc3f87a10dfae
#
_entry.id   4940d4dfe71d7190447bc3f87a10dfae
#
_cell.length_a   1.000
_cell.length_b   1.000
_cell.length_c   1.000
_cell.angle_alpha   90.00
_cell.angle_beta   90.00
_cell.angle_gamma   90.00
#
_symmetry.space_group_name_H-M   'P 1'
#
loop_
_entity.id
_entity.type
_entity.pdbx_description
1 polymer ?
#
loop_
_entity_poly.entity_id
_entity_poly.type
_entity_poly.pdbx_seq_one_letter_code
_entity_poly.pdbx_strand_id
1 'polypeptide(L)'
;PPTPLESLAALKVPAGFDVSLFAGEPDVHQPLAFTFDDRGRLWVIENYSYPEWNAEAYDRIVIFEHTDQDGQFDKKKVFLDDGHQLTGIEIGFGGVWCTAAPYLIFIPDDDRDDQPDGPPQILLDGFNLREVGHNVVNGLRWSPDGWLYGRHGIKATSHVGAPGTSAKQRVMLNCSIWRFHPTRKIFEVVSHGTTNPWGFDYDDYGEMFFTNNVIGHLWHLLPGARYQRMFGSHLNPNTFVSMNSTSDHLHFAGGLWSESRKEIGKPNLHDEYGGGHSHCGGMIYLGDNWPAQYRGKMFMCNTHGKRVNMDALRREGSSYTAEHGQDFLFANSDWFRGVELKYGPDGGVFLTDWTDLGECHDRDGIHRRSGRIYKITYGKPRRLAAFDLQDLSTAELVALQNHKNDWFVRHA
;
A
#
# COMPACT_ATOMS: atom_id res chain seq x y z
N PRO A 1 -15.50 -9.90 -16.55
CA PRO A 1 -15.59 -9.61 -15.11
C PRO A 1 -17.04 -9.38 -14.69
N PRO A 2 -17.41 -9.63 -13.43
CA PRO A 2 -18.67 -9.15 -12.90
C PRO A 2 -18.68 -7.62 -12.92
N THR A 3 -19.88 -7.04 -13.01
CA THR A 3 -20.02 -5.58 -12.92
C THR A 3 -19.60 -5.07 -11.52
N PRO A 4 -19.29 -3.76 -11.38
CA PRO A 4 -18.97 -3.19 -10.07
C PRO A 4 -20.03 -3.43 -9.00
N LEU A 5 -21.32 -3.36 -9.38
CA LEU A 5 -22.43 -3.61 -8.44
C LEU A 5 -22.59 -5.08 -8.08
N GLU A 6 -22.38 -6.01 -9.01
CA GLU A 6 -22.37 -7.45 -8.71
C GLU A 6 -21.23 -7.80 -7.75
N SER A 7 -20.04 -7.20 -7.96
CA SER A 7 -18.91 -7.40 -7.05
C SER A 7 -19.18 -6.81 -5.68
N LEU A 8 -19.74 -5.61 -5.58
CA LEU A 8 -20.14 -5.00 -4.31
C LEU A 8 -21.13 -5.92 -3.55
N ALA A 9 -22.14 -6.45 -4.26
CA ALA A 9 -23.16 -7.33 -3.66
C ALA A 9 -22.59 -8.66 -3.14
N ALA A 10 -21.45 -9.11 -3.69
CA ALA A 10 -20.77 -10.33 -3.25
C ALA A 10 -19.93 -10.16 -1.97
N LEU A 11 -19.53 -8.92 -1.63
CA LEU A 11 -18.69 -8.65 -0.47
C LEU A 11 -19.44 -9.01 0.84
N LYS A 12 -18.69 -9.59 1.77
CA LYS A 12 -19.16 -9.85 3.14
C LYS A 12 -18.21 -9.23 4.15
N VAL A 13 -18.75 -8.48 5.06
CA VAL A 13 -18.08 -7.84 6.20
C VAL A 13 -18.79 -8.17 7.50
N PRO A 14 -18.19 -7.96 8.69
CA PRO A 14 -18.84 -8.15 9.97
C PRO A 14 -20.11 -7.31 10.15
N ALA A 15 -21.00 -7.77 11.01
CA ALA A 15 -22.26 -7.07 11.29
C ALA A 15 -22.04 -5.62 11.75
N GLY A 16 -22.84 -4.72 11.24
CA GLY A 16 -22.77 -3.27 11.51
C GLY A 16 -21.83 -2.49 10.60
N PHE A 17 -21.06 -3.17 9.76
CA PHE A 17 -20.29 -2.53 8.68
C PHE A 17 -21.10 -2.48 7.39
N ASP A 18 -20.91 -1.40 6.66
CA ASP A 18 -21.42 -1.18 5.31
C ASP A 18 -20.28 -0.98 4.34
N VAL A 19 -20.44 -1.49 3.11
CA VAL A 19 -19.50 -1.26 2.01
C VAL A 19 -20.23 -0.53 0.90
N SER A 20 -19.68 0.58 0.46
CA SER A 20 -20.13 1.30 -0.74
C SER A 20 -19.11 1.18 -1.86
N LEU A 21 -19.57 1.24 -3.10
CA LEU A 21 -18.72 1.40 -4.27
C LEU A 21 -18.39 2.88 -4.40
N PHE A 22 -17.18 3.27 -3.96
CA PHE A 22 -16.73 4.66 -4.06
C PHE A 22 -16.48 5.06 -5.53
N ALA A 23 -15.76 4.23 -6.27
CA ALA A 23 -15.55 4.36 -7.71
C ALA A 23 -15.41 2.98 -8.35
N GLY A 24 -15.82 2.83 -9.58
CA GLY A 24 -15.67 1.60 -10.36
C GLY A 24 -15.51 1.94 -11.83
N GLU A 25 -15.21 0.93 -12.65
CA GLU A 25 -15.16 1.16 -14.10
C GLU A 25 -16.48 1.71 -14.67
N PRO A 26 -16.49 2.70 -15.59
CA PRO A 26 -15.31 3.18 -16.34
C PRO A 26 -14.53 4.32 -15.67
N ASP A 27 -14.86 4.72 -14.44
CA ASP A 27 -14.24 5.89 -13.81
C ASP A 27 -12.88 5.61 -13.18
N VAL A 28 -12.62 4.37 -12.79
CA VAL A 28 -11.32 3.94 -12.32
C VAL A 28 -10.92 2.60 -12.95
N HIS A 29 -9.62 2.47 -13.28
CA HIS A 29 -9.06 1.25 -13.84
C HIS A 29 -7.77 0.88 -13.14
N GLN A 30 -7.57 -0.40 -12.82
CA GLN A 30 -6.32 -0.92 -12.27
C GLN A 30 -5.72 -0.04 -11.14
N PRO A 31 -6.49 0.29 -10.06
CA PRO A 31 -6.02 1.16 -8.98
C PRO A 31 -4.97 0.44 -8.14
N LEU A 32 -3.71 0.82 -8.29
CA LEU A 32 -2.57 0.13 -7.66
C LEU A 32 -2.20 0.71 -6.31
N ALA A 33 -2.17 2.02 -6.20
CA ALA A 33 -1.82 2.74 -4.99
C ALA A 33 -2.65 4.01 -4.86
N PHE A 34 -2.87 4.47 -3.64
CA PHE A 34 -3.56 5.73 -3.41
C PHE A 34 -3.08 6.42 -2.12
N THR A 35 -3.35 7.70 -2.03
CA THR A 35 -3.15 8.51 -0.82
C THR A 35 -4.22 9.59 -0.72
N PHE A 36 -4.22 10.32 0.39
CA PHE A 36 -5.07 11.50 0.57
C PHE A 36 -4.23 12.77 0.58
N ASP A 37 -4.81 13.86 0.11
CA ASP A 37 -4.24 15.19 0.30
C ASP A 37 -4.82 15.90 1.54
N ASP A 38 -4.34 17.11 1.82
CA ASP A 38 -4.74 17.95 2.95
C ASP A 38 -6.20 18.41 2.91
N ARG A 39 -6.89 18.19 1.79
CA ARG A 39 -8.33 18.44 1.60
C ARG A 39 -9.16 17.18 1.78
N GLY A 40 -8.52 16.04 2.05
CA GLY A 40 -9.14 14.72 2.17
C GLY A 40 -9.58 14.11 0.84
N ARG A 41 -9.07 14.60 -0.28
CA ARG A 41 -9.33 14.06 -1.62
C ARG A 41 -8.45 12.84 -1.86
N LEU A 42 -8.96 11.88 -2.63
CA LEU A 42 -8.27 10.63 -2.92
C LEU A 42 -7.46 10.76 -4.22
N TRP A 43 -6.15 10.57 -4.13
CA TRP A 43 -5.22 10.52 -5.25
C TRP A 43 -4.85 9.08 -5.56
N VAL A 44 -5.10 8.63 -6.78
CA VAL A 44 -5.01 7.22 -7.17
C VAL A 44 -4.11 7.04 -8.37
N ILE A 45 -3.20 6.07 -8.30
CA ILE A 45 -2.47 5.56 -9.47
C ILE A 45 -3.32 4.53 -10.18
N GLU A 46 -3.63 4.78 -11.45
CA GLU A 46 -4.11 3.79 -12.42
C GLU A 46 -2.90 3.23 -13.18
N ASN A 47 -2.56 1.96 -12.95
CA ASN A 47 -1.36 1.37 -13.54
C ASN A 47 -1.71 0.45 -14.72
N TYR A 48 -1.33 0.85 -15.91
CA TYR A 48 -1.53 0.13 -17.17
C TYR A 48 -0.28 -0.58 -17.69
N SER A 49 0.90 -0.25 -17.15
CA SER A 49 2.19 -0.76 -17.59
C SER A 49 2.51 -2.16 -17.07
N TYR A 50 1.97 -2.56 -15.93
CA TYR A 50 2.15 -3.91 -15.36
C TYR A 50 1.30 -4.95 -16.11
N PRO A 51 1.71 -6.20 -16.29
CA PRO A 51 2.90 -6.87 -15.72
C PRO A 51 4.14 -6.81 -16.61
N GLU A 52 4.04 -6.30 -17.80
CA GLU A 52 5.15 -6.32 -18.78
C GLU A 52 6.04 -5.08 -18.68
N TRP A 53 5.62 -4.11 -17.84
CA TRP A 53 6.28 -2.81 -17.71
C TRP A 53 6.48 -2.17 -19.10
N ASN A 54 5.42 -2.20 -19.91
CA ASN A 54 5.43 -1.70 -21.28
C ASN A 54 5.61 -0.18 -21.28
N ALA A 55 6.67 0.29 -21.95
CA ALA A 55 6.95 1.71 -22.10
C ALA A 55 5.93 2.47 -22.97
N GLU A 56 5.10 1.76 -23.73
CA GLU A 56 4.02 2.34 -24.53
C GLU A 56 2.69 2.47 -23.76
N ALA A 57 2.58 1.85 -22.58
CA ALA A 57 1.42 1.99 -21.71
C ALA A 57 1.66 3.16 -20.74
N TYR A 58 0.73 4.10 -20.73
CA TYR A 58 0.80 5.28 -19.87
C TYR A 58 -0.04 5.05 -18.62
N ASP A 59 0.62 5.07 -17.46
CA ASP A 59 -0.04 5.09 -16.17
C ASP A 59 -0.60 6.49 -15.91
N ARG A 60 -1.63 6.58 -15.07
CA ARG A 60 -2.26 7.86 -14.73
C ARG A 60 -2.30 8.10 -13.24
N ILE A 61 -2.37 9.38 -12.88
CA ILE A 61 -2.74 9.83 -11.53
C ILE A 61 -4.07 10.56 -11.65
N VAL A 62 -5.06 10.06 -10.91
CA VAL A 62 -6.40 10.64 -10.89
C VAL A 62 -6.77 11.08 -9.49
N ILE A 63 -7.54 12.17 -9.39
CA ILE A 63 -8.01 12.74 -8.14
C ILE A 63 -9.52 12.56 -8.06
N PHE A 64 -10.02 12.01 -6.96
CA PHE A 64 -11.43 11.90 -6.67
C PHE A 64 -11.82 12.80 -5.50
N GLU A 65 -12.85 13.62 -5.69
CA GLU A 65 -13.46 14.43 -4.65
C GLU A 65 -14.77 13.80 -4.18
N HIS A 66 -15.01 13.85 -2.88
CA HIS A 66 -16.21 13.33 -2.23
C HIS A 66 -16.82 14.46 -1.41
N THR A 67 -17.70 15.24 -2.02
CA THR A 67 -18.18 16.53 -1.48
C THR A 67 -19.44 16.41 -0.64
N ASP A 68 -20.34 15.47 -0.95
CA ASP A 68 -21.60 15.24 -0.23
C ASP A 68 -21.55 14.06 0.75
N GLN A 69 -20.47 13.28 0.69
CA GLN A 69 -20.17 12.18 1.60
C GLN A 69 -21.23 11.07 1.60
N ASP A 70 -21.81 10.79 0.46
CA ASP A 70 -22.77 9.69 0.27
C ASP A 70 -22.08 8.31 0.12
N GLY A 71 -20.76 8.30 0.06
CA GLY A 71 -19.93 7.09 -0.11
C GLY A 71 -19.46 6.85 -1.54
N GLN A 72 -19.78 7.77 -2.47
CA GLN A 72 -19.34 7.77 -3.85
C GLN A 72 -18.55 9.06 -4.14
N PHE A 73 -17.74 9.08 -5.19
CA PHE A 73 -17.09 10.30 -5.62
C PHE A 73 -18.05 11.19 -6.42
N ASP A 74 -17.86 12.51 -6.29
CA ASP A 74 -18.64 13.49 -7.02
C ASP A 74 -17.92 14.05 -8.24
N LYS A 75 -16.61 14.21 -8.11
CA LYS A 75 -15.75 14.77 -9.14
C LYS A 75 -14.51 13.94 -9.34
N LYS A 76 -14.06 13.87 -10.58
CA LYS A 76 -12.80 13.25 -10.99
C LYS A 76 -11.99 14.24 -11.81
N LYS A 77 -10.69 14.33 -11.52
CA LYS A 77 -9.70 15.03 -12.33
C LYS A 77 -8.57 14.08 -12.71
N VAL A 78 -7.93 14.33 -13.84
CA VAL A 78 -6.67 13.67 -14.20
C VAL A 78 -5.55 14.66 -13.92
N PHE A 79 -4.64 14.28 -13.01
CA PHE A 79 -3.45 15.08 -12.70
C PHE A 79 -2.31 14.78 -13.67
N LEU A 80 -2.10 13.51 -13.99
CA LEU A 80 -1.06 13.03 -14.90
C LEU A 80 -1.63 11.92 -15.77
N ASP A 81 -1.37 11.95 -17.09
CA ASP A 81 -1.88 10.94 -18.04
C ASP A 81 -0.78 10.29 -18.90
N ASP A 82 0.48 10.68 -18.69
CA ASP A 82 1.66 10.16 -19.38
C ASP A 82 2.69 9.53 -18.42
N GLY A 83 2.23 9.07 -17.25
CA GLY A 83 3.08 8.40 -16.27
C GLY A 83 3.63 7.06 -16.76
N HIS A 84 4.79 6.66 -16.25
CA HIS A 84 5.42 5.38 -16.55
C HIS A 84 5.78 4.62 -15.29
N GLN A 85 5.33 3.35 -15.23
CA GLN A 85 5.75 2.39 -14.19
C GLN A 85 5.50 2.92 -12.76
N LEU A 86 4.38 3.61 -12.57
CA LEU A 86 3.98 4.17 -11.30
C LEU A 86 3.55 3.07 -10.34
N THR A 87 4.17 2.99 -9.15
CA THR A 87 3.93 1.90 -8.18
C THR A 87 3.74 2.38 -6.75
N GLY A 88 3.79 3.67 -6.50
CA GLY A 88 3.53 4.26 -5.19
C GLY A 88 3.39 5.76 -5.29
N ILE A 89 2.55 6.34 -4.43
CA ILE A 89 2.21 7.77 -4.43
C ILE A 89 2.11 8.29 -2.99
N GLU A 90 2.60 9.49 -2.76
CA GLU A 90 2.32 10.33 -1.59
C GLU A 90 2.28 11.80 -1.99
N ILE A 91 1.52 12.60 -1.23
CA ILE A 91 1.39 14.05 -1.41
C ILE A 91 2.14 14.76 -0.28
N GLY A 92 2.79 15.87 -0.61
CA GLY A 92 3.45 16.72 0.39
C GLY A 92 4.58 17.54 -0.20
N PHE A 93 5.02 18.53 0.57
CA PHE A 93 6.14 19.42 0.18
C PHE A 93 5.93 20.14 -1.16
N GLY A 94 4.69 20.54 -1.48
CA GLY A 94 4.34 21.26 -2.70
C GLY A 94 4.24 20.37 -3.94
N GLY A 95 3.86 19.11 -3.81
CA GLY A 95 3.66 18.27 -4.98
C GLY A 95 3.46 16.78 -4.68
N VAL A 96 3.62 15.97 -5.73
CA VAL A 96 3.33 14.55 -5.80
C VAL A 96 4.62 13.74 -5.87
N TRP A 97 4.79 12.81 -4.96
CA TRP A 97 5.92 11.88 -4.89
C TRP A 97 5.51 10.53 -5.46
N CYS A 98 6.26 10.01 -6.41
CA CYS A 98 5.97 8.69 -6.99
C CYS A 98 7.21 7.80 -7.08
N THR A 99 7.04 6.51 -6.76
CA THR A 99 7.93 5.49 -7.27
C THR A 99 7.53 5.19 -8.72
N ALA A 100 8.46 5.40 -9.63
CA ALA A 100 8.30 5.28 -11.08
C ALA A 100 9.55 4.62 -11.67
N ALA A 101 9.70 3.31 -11.43
CA ALA A 101 10.95 2.61 -11.74
C ALA A 101 11.48 2.94 -13.15
N PRO A 102 12.77 3.27 -13.32
CA PRO A 102 13.87 3.13 -12.34
C PRO A 102 14.07 4.31 -11.38
N TYR A 103 13.05 5.14 -11.14
CA TYR A 103 13.17 6.42 -10.45
C TYR A 103 12.31 6.51 -9.18
N LEU A 104 12.72 7.39 -8.28
CA LEU A 104 11.84 8.15 -7.39
C LEU A 104 11.71 9.54 -8.00
N ILE A 105 10.50 9.97 -8.26
CA ILE A 105 10.20 11.28 -8.87
C ILE A 105 9.39 12.16 -7.94
N PHE A 106 9.53 13.48 -8.14
CA PHE A 106 8.69 14.52 -7.55
C PHE A 106 8.08 15.36 -8.68
N ILE A 107 6.78 15.54 -8.65
CA ILE A 107 6.04 16.35 -9.61
C ILE A 107 5.52 17.57 -8.85
N PRO A 108 6.01 18.78 -9.13
CA PRO A 108 5.58 19.99 -8.42
C PRO A 108 4.13 20.35 -8.77
N ASP A 109 3.41 20.84 -7.77
CA ASP A 109 2.05 21.42 -7.84
C ASP A 109 1.96 22.43 -6.68
N ASP A 110 2.78 23.49 -6.76
CA ASP A 110 2.98 24.45 -5.68
C ASP A 110 1.75 25.35 -5.49
N ASP A 111 1.03 25.67 -6.58
CA ASP A 111 -0.19 26.49 -6.55
C ASP A 111 -1.46 25.66 -6.28
N ARG A 112 -1.33 24.31 -6.26
CA ARG A 112 -2.38 23.36 -5.89
C ARG A 112 -3.62 23.45 -6.79
N ASP A 113 -3.42 23.71 -8.08
CA ASP A 113 -4.49 23.77 -9.09
C ASP A 113 -4.84 22.40 -9.68
N ASP A 114 -4.15 21.34 -9.21
CA ASP A 114 -4.27 19.96 -9.65
C ASP A 114 -3.70 19.73 -11.06
N GLN A 115 -2.67 20.51 -11.43
CA GLN A 115 -1.90 20.32 -12.66
C GLN A 115 -0.41 20.39 -12.33
N PRO A 116 0.46 19.62 -13.01
CA PRO A 116 1.89 19.72 -12.80
C PRO A 116 2.43 21.11 -13.16
N ASP A 117 3.14 21.77 -12.26
CA ASP A 117 3.84 23.06 -12.50
C ASP A 117 5.09 22.91 -13.38
N GLY A 118 5.43 21.70 -13.75
CA GLY A 118 6.59 21.42 -14.59
C GLY A 118 6.86 19.92 -14.74
N PRO A 119 7.94 19.56 -15.44
CA PRO A 119 8.27 18.16 -15.66
C PRO A 119 8.68 17.48 -14.34
N PRO A 120 8.44 16.14 -14.22
CA PRO A 120 8.84 15.38 -13.07
C PRO A 120 10.35 15.50 -12.79
N GLN A 121 10.70 15.79 -11.53
CA GLN A 121 12.06 15.88 -11.05
C GLN A 121 12.53 14.49 -10.59
N ILE A 122 13.62 13.98 -11.16
CA ILE A 122 14.22 12.70 -10.72
C ILE A 122 15.04 12.96 -9.46
N LEU A 123 14.61 12.38 -8.35
CA LEU A 123 15.29 12.49 -7.05
C LEU A 123 16.27 11.36 -6.81
N LEU A 124 15.90 10.15 -7.22
CA LEU A 124 16.73 8.95 -7.19
C LEU A 124 16.59 8.21 -8.51
N ASP A 125 17.67 7.55 -8.92
CA ASP A 125 17.67 6.62 -10.04
C ASP A 125 18.35 5.29 -9.66
N GLY A 126 18.27 4.30 -10.56
CA GLY A 126 18.97 3.02 -10.40
C GLY A 126 18.16 1.92 -9.73
N PHE A 127 16.85 2.10 -9.51
CA PHE A 127 15.97 0.99 -9.20
C PHE A 127 15.87 0.06 -10.42
N ASN A 128 16.26 -1.20 -10.25
CA ASN A 128 16.30 -2.15 -11.36
C ASN A 128 14.87 -2.52 -11.79
N LEU A 129 14.63 -2.50 -13.10
CA LEU A 129 13.36 -2.87 -13.71
C LEU A 129 13.45 -4.20 -14.48
N ARG A 130 14.64 -4.72 -14.72
CA ARG A 130 14.83 -5.97 -15.47
C ARG A 130 14.53 -7.16 -14.58
N GLU A 131 13.74 -8.08 -15.09
CA GLU A 131 13.41 -9.37 -14.43
C GLU A 131 12.68 -9.24 -13.08
N VAL A 132 12.21 -8.05 -12.72
CA VAL A 132 11.55 -7.81 -11.43
C VAL A 132 10.13 -8.38 -11.37
N GLY A 133 9.39 -8.39 -12.49
CA GLY A 133 7.97 -8.70 -12.48
C GLY A 133 7.25 -7.83 -11.43
N HIS A 134 6.53 -8.46 -10.52
CA HIS A 134 5.85 -7.80 -9.40
C HIS A 134 6.77 -7.45 -8.20
N ASN A 135 8.07 -7.73 -8.27
CA ASN A 135 9.04 -7.41 -7.21
C ASN A 135 9.71 -6.03 -7.40
N VAL A 136 9.06 -5.13 -8.08
CA VAL A 136 9.54 -3.78 -8.38
C VAL A 136 9.62 -2.93 -7.10
N VAL A 137 10.35 -1.80 -7.16
CA VAL A 137 10.23 -0.74 -6.16
C VAL A 137 8.76 -0.30 -6.09
N ASN A 138 8.21 -0.18 -4.88
CA ASN A 138 6.79 0.08 -4.72
C ASN A 138 6.47 0.87 -3.46
N GLY A 139 5.26 1.40 -3.46
CA GLY A 139 4.63 2.09 -2.35
C GLY A 139 5.45 3.24 -1.80
N LEU A 140 4.76 4.19 -1.26
CA LEU A 140 5.34 5.28 -0.48
C LEU A 140 4.50 5.49 0.78
N ARG A 141 5.12 6.01 1.84
CA ARG A 141 4.42 6.40 3.06
C ARG A 141 5.24 7.42 3.84
N TRP A 142 4.62 8.54 4.19
CA TRP A 142 5.19 9.44 5.19
C TRP A 142 5.15 8.76 6.55
N SER A 143 6.19 8.96 7.34
CA SER A 143 6.36 8.40 8.67
C SER A 143 6.53 9.50 9.71
N PRO A 144 6.22 9.25 11.00
CA PRO A 144 6.31 10.27 12.05
C PRO A 144 7.72 10.83 12.28
N ASP A 145 8.75 10.17 11.75
CA ASP A 145 10.13 10.70 11.76
C ASP A 145 10.42 11.71 10.62
N GLY A 146 9.42 12.04 9.80
CA GLY A 146 9.51 13.00 8.69
C GLY A 146 10.19 12.46 7.43
N TRP A 147 10.40 11.15 7.34
CA TRP A 147 10.96 10.50 6.15
C TRP A 147 9.87 9.86 5.29
N LEU A 148 10.16 9.81 4.01
CA LEU A 148 9.36 9.05 3.04
C LEU A 148 9.92 7.63 2.91
N TYR A 149 9.12 6.63 3.27
CA TYR A 149 9.48 5.22 3.21
C TYR A 149 8.99 4.57 1.92
N GLY A 150 9.79 3.65 1.39
CA GLY A 150 9.43 2.82 0.24
C GLY A 150 9.98 1.41 0.38
N ARG A 151 9.61 0.54 -0.55
CA ARG A 151 9.86 -0.91 -0.50
C ARG A 151 10.50 -1.40 -1.79
N HIS A 152 11.21 -2.53 -1.70
CA HIS A 152 11.89 -3.16 -2.84
C HIS A 152 11.90 -4.68 -2.67
N GLY A 153 11.56 -5.42 -3.71
CA GLY A 153 11.47 -6.88 -3.68
C GLY A 153 12.81 -7.60 -3.91
N ILE A 154 12.76 -8.94 -3.88
CA ILE A 154 13.94 -9.82 -3.83
C ILE A 154 14.51 -10.16 -5.22
N LYS A 155 13.70 -10.11 -6.29
CA LYS A 155 14.11 -10.64 -7.61
C LYS A 155 15.29 -9.92 -8.23
N ALA A 156 15.44 -8.63 -8.01
CA ALA A 156 16.51 -7.84 -8.62
C ALA A 156 17.31 -7.09 -7.57
N THR A 157 18.60 -6.91 -7.83
CA THR A 157 19.45 -5.99 -7.06
C THR A 157 19.47 -4.64 -7.75
N SER A 158 19.28 -3.59 -6.98
CA SER A 158 19.32 -2.19 -7.43
C SER A 158 20.55 -1.48 -6.87
N HIS A 159 21.03 -0.47 -7.60
CA HIS A 159 22.13 0.41 -7.20
C HIS A 159 21.65 1.85 -7.28
N VAL A 160 21.13 2.33 -6.16
CA VAL A 160 20.34 3.56 -6.08
C VAL A 160 21.17 4.75 -5.61
N GLY A 161 20.94 5.90 -6.21
CA GLY A 161 21.55 7.17 -5.82
C GLY A 161 20.87 8.35 -6.50
N ALA A 162 21.24 9.56 -6.13
CA ALA A 162 20.83 10.75 -6.86
C ALA A 162 21.38 10.70 -8.31
N PRO A 163 20.73 11.34 -9.29
CA PRO A 163 21.24 11.44 -10.65
C PRO A 163 22.69 11.93 -10.68
N GLY A 164 23.53 11.29 -11.49
CA GLY A 164 24.96 11.61 -11.58
C GLY A 164 25.84 10.97 -10.49
N THR A 165 25.30 10.30 -9.49
CA THR A 165 26.08 9.57 -8.49
C THR A 165 26.90 8.47 -9.15
N SER A 166 28.20 8.42 -8.86
CA SER A 166 29.11 7.40 -9.39
C SER A 166 28.71 6.00 -8.93
N ALA A 167 28.98 4.97 -9.74
CA ALA A 167 28.60 3.59 -9.43
C ALA A 167 29.14 3.10 -8.05
N LYS A 168 30.31 3.58 -7.63
CA LYS A 168 30.93 3.22 -6.34
C LYS A 168 30.24 3.84 -5.12
N GLN A 169 29.49 4.93 -5.32
CA GLN A 169 28.81 5.67 -4.26
C GLN A 169 27.34 5.32 -4.16
N ARG A 170 26.82 4.58 -5.12
CA ARG A 170 25.42 4.12 -5.10
C ARG A 170 25.20 3.07 -4.02
N VAL A 171 24.04 3.16 -3.38
CA VAL A 171 23.63 2.23 -2.35
C VAL A 171 23.02 0.99 -3.00
N MET A 172 23.59 -0.17 -2.68
CA MET A 172 23.08 -1.46 -3.18
C MET A 172 21.97 -1.97 -2.26
N LEU A 173 20.84 -2.33 -2.85
CA LEU A 173 19.72 -2.93 -2.12
C LEU A 173 19.08 -4.09 -2.90
N ASN A 174 18.58 -5.07 -2.15
CA ASN A 174 17.84 -6.20 -2.66
C ASN A 174 16.93 -6.71 -1.55
N CYS A 175 15.64 -6.68 -1.77
CA CYS A 175 14.61 -6.93 -0.77
C CYS A 175 14.83 -6.10 0.51
N SER A 176 14.29 -4.90 0.51
CA SER A 176 14.62 -3.90 1.54
C SER A 176 13.46 -2.95 1.77
N ILE A 177 13.38 -2.43 2.98
CA ILE A 177 12.69 -1.18 3.27
C ILE A 177 13.73 -0.08 3.21
N TRP A 178 13.45 0.97 2.45
CA TRP A 178 14.29 2.15 2.30
C TRP A 178 13.54 3.42 2.67
N ARG A 179 14.27 4.51 2.88
CA ARG A 179 13.69 5.82 3.15
C ARG A 179 14.44 6.95 2.48
N PHE A 180 13.73 8.03 2.21
CA PHE A 180 14.27 9.24 1.62
C PHE A 180 13.85 10.46 2.44
N HIS A 181 14.81 11.35 2.75
CA HIS A 181 14.54 12.59 3.47
C HIS A 181 14.19 13.71 2.48
N PRO A 182 12.97 14.29 2.54
CA PRO A 182 12.48 15.18 1.48
C PRO A 182 13.29 16.47 1.31
N THR A 183 13.77 17.06 2.39
CA THR A 183 14.50 18.33 2.35
C THR A 183 16.02 18.15 2.30
N ARG A 184 16.58 17.18 3.03
CA ARG A 184 18.03 16.89 3.06
C ARG A 184 18.51 16.06 1.88
N LYS A 185 17.57 15.49 1.10
CA LYS A 185 17.84 14.62 -0.07
C LYS A 185 18.76 13.43 0.27
N ILE A 186 18.58 12.84 1.44
CA ILE A 186 19.34 11.68 1.92
C ILE A 186 18.55 10.41 1.63
N PHE A 187 19.20 9.41 1.04
CA PHE A 187 18.66 8.07 0.81
C PHE A 187 19.33 7.06 1.73
N GLU A 188 18.53 6.21 2.40
CA GLU A 188 19.01 5.17 3.31
C GLU A 188 18.24 3.88 3.14
N VAL A 189 18.92 2.74 3.33
CA VAL A 189 18.28 1.43 3.49
C VAL A 189 18.07 1.17 4.96
N VAL A 190 16.82 0.98 5.36
CA VAL A 190 16.42 0.81 6.76
C VAL A 190 16.58 -0.64 7.21
N SER A 191 16.12 -1.59 6.37
CA SER A 191 16.22 -3.03 6.68
C SER A 191 16.40 -3.86 5.42
N HIS A 192 16.83 -5.10 5.58
CA HIS A 192 17.07 -6.02 4.47
C HIS A 192 16.41 -7.38 4.76
N GLY A 193 15.97 -8.05 3.70
CA GLY A 193 15.42 -9.41 3.78
C GLY A 193 13.94 -9.46 3.42
N THR A 194 13.31 -10.58 3.68
CA THR A 194 11.98 -11.01 3.27
C THR A 194 11.87 -11.45 1.80
N THR A 195 10.78 -11.17 1.10
CA THR A 195 10.58 -11.54 -0.31
C THR A 195 10.13 -10.36 -1.15
N ASN A 196 8.94 -9.87 -0.88
CA ASN A 196 8.32 -8.79 -1.63
C ASN A 196 7.42 -7.96 -0.71
N PRO A 197 8.00 -7.01 0.04
CA PRO A 197 7.20 -6.11 0.88
C PRO A 197 6.25 -5.29 0.02
N TRP A 198 4.95 -5.25 0.39
CA TRP A 198 3.94 -4.51 -0.39
C TRP A 198 2.96 -3.69 0.45
N GLY A 199 3.11 -3.61 1.75
CA GLY A 199 2.33 -2.77 2.66
C GLY A 199 3.21 -2.21 3.76
N PHE A 200 2.86 -1.05 4.31
CA PHE A 200 3.62 -0.39 5.37
C PHE A 200 2.72 0.55 6.15
N ASP A 201 2.76 0.46 7.47
CA ASP A 201 2.11 1.41 8.36
C ASP A 201 2.80 1.48 9.72
N TYR A 202 2.36 2.39 10.59
CA TYR A 202 2.87 2.57 11.95
C TYR A 202 1.72 2.76 12.95
N ASP A 203 1.98 2.38 14.20
CA ASP A 203 1.03 2.48 15.29
C ASP A 203 1.08 3.84 16.03
N ASP A 204 0.23 4.02 17.05
CA ASP A 204 0.17 5.22 17.90
C ASP A 204 1.49 5.52 18.63
N TYR A 205 2.44 4.59 18.67
CA TYR A 205 3.76 4.75 19.29
C TYR A 205 4.89 5.04 18.29
N GLY A 206 4.56 5.08 17.00
CA GLY A 206 5.53 5.22 15.92
C GLY A 206 6.28 3.92 15.59
N GLU A 207 5.86 2.78 16.14
CA GLU A 207 6.40 1.48 15.76
C GLU A 207 5.88 1.08 14.38
N MET A 208 6.79 0.69 13.51
CA MET A 208 6.53 0.50 12.09
C MET A 208 6.38 -0.98 11.74
N PHE A 209 5.45 -1.28 10.86
CA PHE A 209 5.18 -2.63 10.38
C PHE A 209 5.05 -2.67 8.87
N PHE A 210 5.40 -3.80 8.28
CA PHE A 210 5.19 -4.00 6.85
C PHE A 210 4.67 -5.40 6.56
N THR A 211 3.83 -5.48 5.53
CA THR A 211 3.35 -6.75 5.00
C THR A 211 4.27 -7.25 3.88
N ASN A 212 4.23 -8.54 3.63
CA ASN A 212 5.11 -9.18 2.68
C ASN A 212 4.40 -10.31 1.95
N ASN A 213 4.77 -10.49 0.70
CA ASN A 213 4.32 -11.61 -0.11
C ASN A 213 5.34 -12.74 -0.02
N VAL A 214 4.87 -13.85 0.24
CA VAL A 214 5.22 -15.23 0.36
C VAL A 214 5.59 -15.59 1.79
N ILE A 215 6.84 -15.51 2.21
CA ILE A 215 7.26 -15.97 3.55
C ILE A 215 6.99 -14.90 4.60
N GLY A 216 6.31 -15.28 5.71
CA GLY A 216 5.93 -14.37 6.78
C GLY A 216 5.14 -13.17 6.23
N HIS A 217 3.89 -13.04 6.60
CA HIS A 217 3.06 -11.97 6.03
C HIS A 217 3.22 -10.63 6.75
N LEU A 218 3.68 -10.63 8.00
CA LEU A 218 3.78 -9.42 8.83
C LEU A 218 5.12 -9.33 9.55
N TRP A 219 5.73 -8.16 9.50
CA TRP A 219 7.06 -7.89 10.03
C TRP A 219 7.09 -6.58 10.80
N HIS A 220 7.68 -6.59 12.00
CA HIS A 220 8.02 -5.38 12.74
C HIS A 220 9.30 -4.78 12.14
N LEU A 221 9.23 -3.52 11.69
CA LEU A 221 10.37 -2.85 11.07
C LEU A 221 11.33 -2.32 12.12
N LEU A 222 12.53 -2.87 12.14
CA LEU A 222 13.61 -2.42 13.00
C LEU A 222 14.77 -1.89 12.14
N PRO A 223 15.25 -0.66 12.37
CA PRO A 223 16.39 -0.13 11.65
C PRO A 223 17.65 -1.00 11.82
N GLY A 224 18.30 -1.32 10.70
CA GLY A 224 19.45 -2.21 10.68
C GLY A 224 19.13 -3.70 10.63
N ALA A 225 17.87 -4.10 10.74
CA ALA A 225 17.47 -5.49 10.77
C ALA A 225 17.84 -6.25 9.49
N ARG A 226 18.15 -7.55 9.69
CA ARG A 226 18.34 -8.54 8.64
C ARG A 226 17.29 -9.64 8.85
N TYR A 227 16.25 -9.62 8.00
CA TYR A 227 15.14 -10.54 8.09
C TYR A 227 15.40 -11.82 7.30
N GLN A 228 14.75 -12.90 7.70
CA GLN A 228 14.73 -14.14 6.92
C GLN A 228 14.36 -13.83 5.46
N ARG A 229 15.08 -14.48 4.53
CA ARG A 229 14.86 -14.34 3.10
C ARG A 229 14.21 -15.61 2.56
N MET A 230 13.36 -15.47 1.55
CA MET A 230 12.78 -16.61 0.86
C MET A 230 13.86 -17.43 0.11
N PHE A 231 14.82 -16.72 -0.50
CA PHE A 231 15.94 -17.34 -1.21
C PHE A 231 17.15 -16.41 -1.28
N GLY A 232 18.30 -16.95 -1.68
CA GLY A 232 19.54 -16.20 -1.82
C GLY A 232 20.14 -15.75 -0.48
N SER A 233 21.32 -15.14 -0.57
CA SER A 233 22.05 -14.63 0.60
C SER A 233 21.80 -13.16 0.83
N HIS A 234 22.03 -12.69 2.05
CA HIS A 234 22.10 -11.27 2.34
C HIS A 234 23.27 -10.60 1.59
N LEU A 235 23.10 -9.31 1.25
CA LEU A 235 24.15 -8.52 0.62
C LEU A 235 25.38 -8.39 1.53
N ASN A 236 25.18 -8.35 2.85
CA ASN A 236 26.27 -8.38 3.81
C ASN A 236 26.65 -9.83 4.13
N PRO A 237 27.89 -10.29 3.78
CA PRO A 237 28.32 -11.66 4.02
C PRO A 237 28.46 -12.02 5.49
N ASN A 238 28.49 -11.05 6.39
CA ASN A 238 28.60 -11.25 7.85
C ASN A 238 27.24 -11.36 8.54
N THR A 239 26.17 -11.64 7.81
CA THR A 239 24.86 -11.92 8.40
C THR A 239 24.80 -13.39 8.81
N PHE A 240 24.91 -13.67 10.10
CA PHE A 240 24.94 -15.04 10.64
C PHE A 240 23.56 -15.51 11.09
N VAL A 241 22.72 -14.61 11.57
CA VAL A 241 21.36 -14.89 12.03
C VAL A 241 20.41 -13.87 11.44
N SER A 242 19.29 -14.35 10.92
CA SER A 242 18.20 -13.52 10.41
C SER A 242 17.05 -13.49 11.41
N MET A 243 16.36 -12.37 11.48
CA MET A 243 15.15 -12.22 12.28
C MET A 243 13.97 -12.90 11.59
N ASN A 244 13.11 -13.52 12.39
CA ASN A 244 11.85 -14.10 11.91
C ASN A 244 10.76 -13.03 11.76
N SER A 245 9.65 -13.43 11.11
CA SER A 245 8.44 -12.62 11.00
C SER A 245 7.79 -12.41 12.36
N THR A 246 7.02 -11.33 12.46
CA THR A 246 6.14 -11.05 13.60
C THR A 246 4.93 -11.98 13.60
N SER A 247 4.44 -12.31 12.41
CA SER A 247 3.38 -13.30 12.20
C SER A 247 3.53 -13.99 10.84
N ASP A 248 3.13 -15.23 10.78
CA ASP A 248 3.11 -16.02 9.56
C ASP A 248 1.86 -16.90 9.53
N HIS A 249 1.01 -16.67 8.55
CA HIS A 249 -0.08 -17.59 8.26
C HIS A 249 0.49 -18.90 7.69
N LEU A 250 -0.02 -20.03 8.13
CA LEU A 250 0.38 -21.33 7.58
C LEU A 250 -0.26 -21.55 6.21
N HIS A 251 0.02 -20.67 5.27
CA HIS A 251 -0.62 -20.58 3.95
C HIS A 251 -0.54 -21.86 3.13
N PHE A 252 0.43 -22.70 3.45
CA PHE A 252 0.76 -23.84 2.61
C PHE A 252 0.24 -25.15 3.18
N ALA A 253 -0.51 -25.10 4.29
CA ALA A 253 -1.00 -26.31 4.96
C ALA A 253 0.10 -27.41 5.12
N GLY A 254 1.35 -26.99 5.35
CA GLY A 254 2.52 -27.85 5.44
C GLY A 254 3.21 -28.19 4.11
N GLY A 255 2.68 -27.72 2.97
CA GLY A 255 3.27 -27.87 1.64
C GLY A 255 4.24 -26.76 1.24
N LEU A 256 4.70 -26.81 0.00
CA LEU A 256 5.53 -25.75 -0.59
C LEU A 256 4.67 -24.58 -1.05
N TRP A 257 5.19 -23.35 -0.95
CA TRP A 257 4.48 -22.14 -1.42
C TRP A 257 4.03 -22.24 -2.89
N SER A 258 4.78 -22.93 -3.74
CA SER A 258 4.43 -23.21 -5.15
C SER A 258 3.23 -24.13 -5.31
N GLU A 259 2.84 -24.84 -4.27
CA GLU A 259 1.71 -25.78 -4.27
C GLU A 259 0.43 -25.14 -3.76
N SER A 260 0.52 -24.03 -3.02
CA SER A 260 -0.65 -23.30 -2.48
C SER A 260 -1.63 -22.87 -3.56
N ARG A 261 -1.15 -22.51 -4.75
CA ARG A 261 -1.99 -22.18 -5.92
C ARG A 261 -2.77 -23.36 -6.46
N LYS A 262 -2.24 -24.58 -6.35
CA LYS A 262 -2.91 -25.81 -6.78
C LYS A 262 -3.97 -26.27 -5.77
N GLU A 263 -3.84 -25.84 -4.53
CA GLU A 263 -4.73 -26.22 -3.44
C GLU A 263 -5.87 -25.22 -3.19
N ILE A 264 -5.93 -24.13 -3.95
CA ILE A 264 -7.01 -23.13 -3.95
C ILE A 264 -8.43 -23.76 -4.13
N GLY A 265 -8.50 -24.99 -4.61
CA GLY A 265 -9.75 -25.75 -4.68
C GLY A 265 -10.07 -26.61 -3.46
N LYS A 266 -9.30 -26.55 -2.36
CA LYS A 266 -9.59 -27.25 -1.10
C LYS A 266 -10.10 -26.25 -0.05
N PRO A 267 -11.39 -25.95 -0.03
CA PRO A 267 -11.94 -24.77 0.67
C PRO A 267 -11.67 -24.73 2.17
N ASN A 268 -11.51 -25.87 2.83
CA ASN A 268 -11.41 -25.92 4.28
C ASN A 268 -10.02 -25.59 4.83
N LEU A 269 -8.94 -25.89 4.11
CA LEU A 269 -7.58 -25.62 4.58
C LEU A 269 -7.18 -24.15 4.33
N HIS A 270 -7.59 -23.58 3.21
CA HIS A 270 -7.32 -22.17 2.88
C HIS A 270 -7.95 -21.21 3.89
N ASP A 271 -9.19 -21.45 4.27
CA ASP A 271 -9.92 -20.60 5.18
C ASP A 271 -9.34 -20.66 6.60
N GLU A 272 -8.95 -21.84 7.05
CA GLU A 272 -8.33 -22.08 8.35
C GLU A 272 -6.98 -21.36 8.49
N TYR A 273 -6.24 -21.19 7.38
CA TYR A 273 -4.90 -20.60 7.38
C TYR A 273 -4.82 -19.19 6.79
N GLY A 274 -5.93 -18.45 6.71
CA GLY A 274 -5.95 -17.06 6.26
C GLY A 274 -6.02 -16.85 4.76
N GLY A 275 -6.15 -17.92 3.96
CA GLY A 275 -6.57 -17.85 2.56
C GLY A 275 -5.53 -17.67 1.48
N GLY A 276 -4.23 -17.60 1.79
CA GLY A 276 -3.19 -17.47 0.76
C GLY A 276 -1.96 -16.71 1.22
N HIS A 277 -1.01 -16.48 0.31
CA HIS A 277 0.33 -15.98 0.65
C HIS A 277 0.67 -14.60 0.07
N SER A 278 -0.28 -13.89 -0.51
CA SER A 278 -0.04 -12.56 -1.10
C SER A 278 -0.69 -11.47 -0.27
N HIS A 279 0.06 -10.93 0.70
CA HIS A 279 -0.41 -9.89 1.61
C HIS A 279 0.08 -8.53 1.17
N CYS A 280 -0.85 -7.71 0.66
CA CYS A 280 -0.63 -6.36 0.16
C CYS A 280 -1.35 -5.33 1.01
N GLY A 281 -0.93 -4.07 0.94
CA GLY A 281 -1.61 -2.97 1.58
C GLY A 281 -1.74 -3.14 3.09
N GLY A 282 -0.71 -2.81 3.85
CA GLY A 282 -0.75 -2.88 5.31
C GLY A 282 -1.33 -1.61 5.92
N MET A 283 -2.35 -1.74 6.77
CA MET A 283 -2.96 -0.64 7.50
C MET A 283 -3.17 -1.01 8.96
N ILE A 284 -2.60 -0.23 9.87
CA ILE A 284 -3.01 -0.27 11.28
C ILE A 284 -4.16 0.71 11.43
N TYR A 285 -5.35 0.21 11.74
CA TYR A 285 -6.51 1.08 11.85
C TYR A 285 -6.42 1.98 13.08
N LEU A 286 -6.27 3.28 12.87
CA LEU A 286 -6.23 4.32 13.90
C LEU A 286 -7.27 5.41 13.65
N GLY A 287 -8.30 5.10 12.83
CA GLY A 287 -9.45 5.96 12.59
C GLY A 287 -10.42 6.01 13.77
N ASP A 288 -11.49 6.79 13.63
CA ASP A 288 -12.52 7.00 14.67
C ASP A 288 -13.95 6.59 14.23
N ASN A 289 -14.10 5.97 13.06
CA ASN A 289 -15.39 5.47 12.59
C ASN A 289 -15.67 4.03 13.06
N TRP A 290 -14.67 3.13 12.95
CA TRP A 290 -14.86 1.74 13.31
C TRP A 290 -14.85 1.55 14.83
N PRO A 291 -15.52 0.50 15.37
CA PRO A 291 -15.54 0.20 16.80
C PRO A 291 -14.13 0.06 17.39
N ALA A 292 -14.00 0.45 18.67
CA ALA A 292 -12.72 0.48 19.38
C ALA A 292 -11.95 -0.86 19.35
N GLN A 293 -12.65 -1.99 19.25
CA GLN A 293 -12.03 -3.33 19.14
C GLN A 293 -11.15 -3.52 17.88
N TYR A 294 -11.34 -2.69 16.85
CA TYR A 294 -10.57 -2.72 15.61
C TYR A 294 -9.37 -1.75 15.63
N ARG A 295 -9.38 -0.76 16.56
CA ARG A 295 -8.28 0.19 16.68
C ARG A 295 -6.99 -0.52 17.10
N GLY A 296 -5.88 -0.19 16.44
CA GLY A 296 -4.57 -0.80 16.65
C GLY A 296 -4.41 -2.21 16.05
N LYS A 297 -5.43 -2.71 15.34
CA LYS A 297 -5.32 -3.96 14.58
C LYS A 297 -4.68 -3.71 13.21
N MET A 298 -3.92 -4.68 12.75
CA MET A 298 -3.33 -4.68 11.41
C MET A 298 -4.28 -5.33 10.42
N PHE A 299 -4.60 -4.62 9.35
CA PHE A 299 -5.41 -5.11 8.23
C PHE A 299 -4.54 -5.19 6.98
N MET A 300 -4.76 -6.21 6.17
CA MET A 300 -4.04 -6.43 4.93
C MET A 300 -4.88 -7.16 3.90
N CYS A 301 -4.75 -6.76 2.64
CA CYS A 301 -5.36 -7.48 1.54
C CYS A 301 -4.65 -8.81 1.34
N ASN A 302 -5.40 -9.88 1.15
CA ASN A 302 -4.88 -11.17 0.70
C ASN A 302 -5.37 -11.41 -0.73
N THR A 303 -4.51 -11.10 -1.68
CA THR A 303 -4.84 -11.12 -3.12
C THR A 303 -5.25 -12.52 -3.59
N HIS A 304 -4.52 -13.56 -3.16
CA HIS A 304 -4.85 -14.95 -3.50
C HIS A 304 -6.04 -15.47 -2.71
N GLY A 305 -6.16 -15.07 -1.46
CA GLY A 305 -7.27 -15.45 -0.58
C GLY A 305 -8.57 -14.68 -0.83
N LYS A 306 -8.55 -13.65 -1.69
CA LYS A 306 -9.72 -12.85 -2.06
C LYS A 306 -10.45 -12.30 -0.85
N ARG A 307 -9.68 -11.74 0.09
CA ARG A 307 -10.16 -11.27 1.38
C ARG A 307 -9.28 -10.16 1.96
N VAL A 308 -9.72 -9.60 3.07
CA VAL A 308 -8.91 -8.78 3.96
C VAL A 308 -8.70 -9.55 5.26
N ASN A 309 -7.44 -9.85 5.57
CA ASN A 309 -7.04 -10.45 6.83
C ASN A 309 -6.89 -9.38 7.92
N MET A 310 -7.00 -9.78 9.18
CA MET A 310 -6.79 -8.94 10.34
C MET A 310 -5.91 -9.67 11.35
N ASP A 311 -4.85 -9.01 11.81
CA ASP A 311 -3.99 -9.49 12.87
C ASP A 311 -4.04 -8.58 14.10
N ALA A 312 -3.97 -9.18 15.28
CA ALA A 312 -3.89 -8.50 16.55
C ALA A 312 -2.42 -8.36 16.96
N LEU A 313 -1.89 -7.14 16.86
CA LEU A 313 -0.55 -6.82 17.32
C LEU A 313 -0.47 -6.88 18.85
N ARG A 314 0.58 -7.53 19.38
CA ARG A 314 0.88 -7.61 20.79
C ARG A 314 2.35 -7.31 21.05
N ARG A 315 2.61 -6.30 21.88
CA ARG A 315 3.97 -5.96 22.26
C ARG A 315 4.54 -7.00 23.23
N GLU A 316 5.75 -7.45 22.94
CA GLU A 316 6.54 -8.35 23.80
C GLU A 316 7.94 -7.75 24.05
N GLY A 317 8.07 -7.02 25.14
CA GLY A 317 9.30 -6.29 25.45
C GLY A 317 9.61 -5.21 24.42
N SER A 318 10.72 -5.35 23.70
CA SER A 318 11.15 -4.47 22.60
C SER A 318 10.71 -4.97 21.22
N SER A 319 9.95 -6.05 21.15
CA SER A 319 9.47 -6.66 19.91
C SER A 319 7.95 -6.76 19.91
N TYR A 320 7.42 -7.31 18.84
CA TYR A 320 5.99 -7.59 18.67
C TYR A 320 5.77 -9.00 18.16
N THR A 321 4.68 -9.59 18.61
CA THR A 321 4.04 -10.75 17.98
C THR A 321 2.68 -10.33 17.45
N ALA A 322 2.11 -11.11 16.55
CA ALA A 322 0.75 -10.90 16.11
C ALA A 322 0.02 -12.22 16.02
N GLU A 323 -1.25 -12.19 16.40
CA GLU A 323 -2.15 -13.33 16.33
C GLU A 323 -3.17 -13.09 15.23
N HIS A 324 -3.41 -14.10 14.40
CA HIS A 324 -4.45 -14.04 13.38
C HIS A 324 -5.82 -13.86 14.02
N GLY A 325 -6.50 -12.79 13.64
CA GLY A 325 -7.88 -12.52 14.06
C GLY A 325 -8.89 -13.10 13.08
N GLN A 326 -10.13 -12.73 13.25
CA GLN A 326 -11.17 -13.06 12.26
C GLN A 326 -10.90 -12.28 10.97
N ASP A 327 -10.95 -12.97 9.81
CA ASP A 327 -10.91 -12.32 8.51
C ASP A 327 -12.01 -11.27 8.40
N PHE A 328 -11.65 -10.09 7.93
CA PHE A 328 -12.52 -8.92 8.03
C PHE A 328 -13.47 -8.79 6.83
N LEU A 329 -12.96 -9.08 5.62
CA LEU A 329 -13.76 -9.01 4.41
C LEU A 329 -13.54 -10.25 3.56
N PHE A 330 -14.62 -10.82 3.03
CA PHE A 330 -14.59 -11.86 2.01
C PHE A 330 -15.20 -11.31 0.72
N ALA A 331 -14.46 -11.41 -0.38
CA ALA A 331 -14.92 -10.88 -1.65
C ALA A 331 -15.90 -11.79 -2.38
N ASN A 332 -15.84 -13.11 -2.14
CA ASN A 332 -16.68 -14.12 -2.80
C ASN A 332 -16.66 -14.00 -4.34
N SER A 333 -15.55 -13.58 -4.89
CA SER A 333 -15.35 -13.36 -6.33
C SER A 333 -13.94 -13.73 -6.73
N ASP A 334 -13.79 -14.47 -7.81
CA ASP A 334 -12.50 -14.83 -8.38
C ASP A 334 -11.75 -13.63 -8.99
N TRP A 335 -12.47 -12.56 -9.26
CA TRP A 335 -11.93 -11.33 -9.85
C TRP A 335 -11.33 -10.37 -8.85
N PHE A 336 -11.61 -10.53 -7.56
CA PHE A 336 -11.10 -9.62 -6.54
C PHE A 336 -9.58 -9.77 -6.36
N ARG A 337 -8.90 -8.64 -6.46
CA ARG A 337 -7.46 -8.49 -6.22
C ARG A 337 -7.23 -7.24 -5.37
N GLY A 338 -7.54 -7.34 -4.06
CA GLY A 338 -7.26 -6.24 -3.12
C GLY A 338 -5.76 -5.94 -3.05
N VAL A 339 -5.39 -4.66 -3.12
CA VAL A 339 -3.98 -4.23 -3.20
C VAL A 339 -3.61 -3.25 -2.11
N GLU A 340 -4.41 -2.22 -1.86
CA GLU A 340 -4.10 -1.16 -0.89
C GLU A 340 -5.33 -0.82 -0.06
N LEU A 341 -5.12 -0.47 1.21
CA LEU A 341 -6.18 0.03 2.10
C LEU A 341 -5.64 1.11 3.04
N LYS A 342 -6.42 2.17 3.22
CA LYS A 342 -6.13 3.29 4.15
C LYS A 342 -7.43 3.89 4.65
N TYR A 343 -7.47 4.38 5.90
CA TYR A 343 -8.60 5.15 6.40
C TYR A 343 -8.49 6.63 6.01
N GLY A 344 -9.63 7.25 5.80
CA GLY A 344 -9.76 8.65 5.42
C GLY A 344 -10.09 9.58 6.59
N PRO A 345 -10.36 10.87 6.30
CA PRO A 345 -10.64 11.89 7.31
C PRO A 345 -11.93 11.64 8.10
N ASP A 346 -12.88 10.89 7.58
CA ASP A 346 -14.11 10.48 8.27
C ASP A 346 -13.96 9.16 9.06
N GLY A 347 -12.76 8.58 9.06
CA GLY A 347 -12.44 7.31 9.71
C GLY A 347 -12.88 6.07 8.92
N GLY A 348 -13.60 6.22 7.81
CA GLY A 348 -13.93 5.14 6.90
C GLY A 348 -12.69 4.64 6.16
N VAL A 349 -12.65 3.36 5.81
CA VAL A 349 -11.52 2.73 5.12
C VAL A 349 -11.80 2.62 3.63
N PHE A 350 -10.85 3.06 2.82
CA PHE A 350 -10.86 2.86 1.38
C PHE A 350 -10.00 1.64 1.03
N LEU A 351 -10.49 0.84 0.09
CA LEU A 351 -9.86 -0.40 -0.36
C LEU A 351 -9.85 -0.42 -1.88
N THR A 352 -8.66 -0.56 -2.49
CA THR A 352 -8.54 -0.73 -3.93
C THR A 352 -8.60 -2.21 -4.31
N ASP A 353 -9.36 -2.48 -5.37
CA ASP A 353 -9.47 -3.78 -6.02
C ASP A 353 -8.98 -3.64 -7.46
N TRP A 354 -7.85 -4.26 -7.75
CA TRP A 354 -7.25 -4.32 -9.08
C TRP A 354 -8.17 -4.98 -10.11
N THR A 355 -8.99 -5.91 -9.65
CA THR A 355 -9.99 -6.65 -10.43
C THR A 355 -9.40 -7.35 -11.65
N ASP A 356 -8.87 -8.54 -11.43
CA ASP A 356 -8.27 -9.36 -12.47
C ASP A 356 -8.49 -10.86 -12.16
N LEU A 357 -8.41 -11.74 -13.14
CA LEU A 357 -8.34 -13.19 -12.93
C LEU A 357 -6.90 -13.65 -12.77
N GLY A 358 -5.99 -13.03 -13.47
CA GLY A 358 -4.56 -13.29 -13.36
C GLY A 358 -4.03 -12.96 -11.98
N GLU A 359 -3.05 -13.72 -11.54
CA GLU A 359 -2.35 -13.50 -10.28
C GLU A 359 -0.86 -13.33 -10.52
N CYS A 360 -0.23 -12.41 -9.84
CA CYS A 360 1.23 -12.20 -9.76
C CYS A 360 2.06 -12.50 -11.03
N HIS A 361 2.15 -13.76 -11.40
CA HIS A 361 3.00 -14.28 -12.48
C HIS A 361 2.23 -14.66 -13.74
N ASP A 362 0.92 -14.59 -13.70
CA ASP A 362 0.09 -15.04 -14.80
C ASP A 362 0.18 -14.06 -15.97
N ARG A 363 0.20 -14.60 -17.17
CA ARG A 363 0.15 -13.85 -18.41
C ARG A 363 -1.22 -13.91 -19.07
N ASP A 364 -2.09 -14.78 -18.57
CA ASP A 364 -3.50 -14.93 -18.91
C ASP A 364 -4.37 -14.36 -17.79
N GLY A 365 -5.62 -14.05 -18.11
CA GLY A 365 -6.54 -13.45 -17.14
C GLY A 365 -6.32 -11.97 -16.88
N ILE A 366 -5.44 -11.31 -17.61
CA ILE A 366 -5.15 -9.88 -17.50
C ILE A 366 -6.29 -9.06 -18.10
N HIS A 367 -6.81 -8.12 -17.31
CA HIS A 367 -7.91 -7.26 -17.71
C HIS A 367 -7.66 -5.78 -17.36
N ARG A 368 -7.39 -4.94 -18.36
CA ARG A 368 -6.96 -3.54 -18.19
C ARG A 368 -8.11 -2.52 -18.08
N ARG A 369 -9.36 -2.97 -18.14
CA ARG A 369 -10.54 -2.10 -18.19
C ARG A 369 -11.43 -2.24 -16.98
N SER A 370 -10.95 -2.86 -15.91
CA SER A 370 -11.64 -2.98 -14.64
C SER A 370 -10.79 -2.40 -13.51
N GLY A 371 -11.44 -2.10 -12.43
CA GLY A 371 -10.85 -1.57 -11.22
C GLY A 371 -11.91 -0.95 -10.34
N ARG A 372 -11.75 -1.07 -9.04
CA ARG A 372 -12.74 -0.59 -8.08
C ARG A 372 -12.08 -0.02 -6.85
N ILE A 373 -12.76 0.92 -6.26
CA ILE A 373 -12.44 1.46 -4.95
C ILE A 373 -13.69 1.31 -4.09
N TYR A 374 -13.57 0.56 -3.01
CA TYR A 374 -14.63 0.41 -2.04
C TYR A 374 -14.37 1.30 -0.84
N LYS A 375 -15.44 1.80 -0.20
CA LYS A 375 -15.38 2.48 1.07
C LYS A 375 -16.13 1.66 2.12
N ILE A 376 -15.47 1.40 3.25
CA ILE A 376 -15.97 0.54 4.33
C ILE A 376 -16.16 1.39 5.58
N THR A 377 -17.39 1.48 6.07
CA THR A 377 -17.77 2.27 7.24
C THR A 377 -18.52 1.43 8.25
N TYR A 378 -18.49 1.85 9.52
CA TYR A 378 -19.34 1.26 10.57
C TYR A 378 -20.48 2.23 10.88
N GLY A 379 -21.72 1.78 10.67
CA GLY A 379 -22.88 2.66 10.74
C GLY A 379 -22.76 3.87 9.81
N LYS A 380 -23.32 5.00 10.22
CA LYS A 380 -23.22 6.24 9.45
C LYS A 380 -21.92 6.97 9.82
N PRO A 381 -21.00 7.20 8.86
CA PRO A 381 -19.80 8.00 9.11
C PRO A 381 -20.18 9.44 9.45
N ARG A 382 -19.28 10.11 10.20
CA ARG A 382 -19.45 11.54 10.50
C ARG A 382 -19.31 12.35 9.20
N ARG A 383 -20.29 13.18 8.90
CA ARG A 383 -20.16 14.16 7.82
C ARG A 383 -19.15 15.22 8.23
N LEU A 384 -18.16 15.46 7.41
CA LEU A 384 -17.19 16.53 7.57
C LEU A 384 -17.63 17.70 6.71
N ALA A 385 -17.52 18.94 7.22
CA ALA A 385 -17.54 20.10 6.33
C ALA A 385 -16.31 20.07 5.42
N ALA A 386 -16.39 20.71 4.27
CA ALA A 386 -15.21 20.92 3.44
C ALA A 386 -14.11 21.62 4.25
N PHE A 387 -12.89 21.17 4.14
CA PHE A 387 -11.73 21.69 4.87
C PHE A 387 -10.48 21.67 3.99
N ASP A 388 -9.52 22.48 4.38
CA ASP A 388 -8.15 22.42 3.88
C ASP A 388 -7.23 22.62 5.09
N LEU A 389 -6.36 21.64 5.37
CA LEU A 389 -5.46 21.73 6.53
C LEU A 389 -4.42 22.83 6.36
N GLN A 390 -4.11 23.26 5.14
CA GLN A 390 -3.20 24.38 4.89
C GLN A 390 -3.78 25.75 5.24
N ASP A 391 -5.10 25.85 5.39
CA ASP A 391 -5.76 27.08 5.87
C ASP A 391 -5.66 27.25 7.40
N LEU A 392 -5.22 26.18 8.11
CA LEU A 392 -5.13 26.20 9.56
C LEU A 392 -3.85 26.89 10.05
N SER A 393 -3.98 27.63 11.16
CA SER A 393 -2.83 28.16 11.87
C SER A 393 -1.99 27.05 12.50
N THR A 394 -0.71 27.32 12.78
CA THR A 394 0.17 26.38 13.50
C THR A 394 -0.43 25.91 14.82
N ALA A 395 -1.14 26.77 15.55
CA ALA A 395 -1.78 26.38 16.81
C ALA A 395 -2.92 25.38 16.60
N GLU A 396 -3.70 25.53 15.53
CA GLU A 396 -4.76 24.58 15.17
C GLU A 396 -4.18 23.25 14.70
N LEU A 397 -3.11 23.26 13.88
CA LEU A 397 -2.41 22.05 13.48
C LEU A 397 -1.83 21.30 14.70
N VAL A 398 -1.22 22.02 15.66
CA VAL A 398 -0.76 21.43 16.93
C VAL A 398 -1.92 20.80 17.71
N ALA A 399 -3.09 21.43 17.73
CA ALA A 399 -4.26 20.87 18.41
C ALA A 399 -4.73 19.56 17.75
N LEU A 400 -4.59 19.41 16.43
CA LEU A 400 -4.92 18.18 15.70
C LEU A 400 -4.02 17.01 16.08
N GLN A 401 -2.83 17.22 16.67
CA GLN A 401 -1.99 16.14 17.18
C GLN A 401 -2.64 15.32 18.31
N ASN A 402 -3.75 15.78 18.87
CA ASN A 402 -4.57 15.04 19.83
C ASN A 402 -5.88 14.52 19.23
N HIS A 403 -6.03 14.55 17.91
CA HIS A 403 -7.26 14.11 17.26
C HIS A 403 -7.43 12.59 17.35
N LYS A 404 -8.67 12.11 17.55
CA LYS A 404 -8.97 10.67 17.69
C LYS A 404 -8.74 9.87 16.40
N ASN A 405 -9.03 10.49 15.26
CA ASN A 405 -8.70 9.93 13.96
C ASN A 405 -7.28 10.35 13.61
N ASP A 406 -6.38 9.40 13.59
CA ASP A 406 -4.95 9.60 13.33
C ASP A 406 -4.67 10.14 11.90
N TRP A 407 -5.67 10.07 11.00
CA TRP A 407 -5.57 10.73 9.70
C TRP A 407 -5.21 12.22 9.85
N PHE A 408 -5.88 12.92 10.79
CA PHE A 408 -5.59 14.33 11.06
C PHE A 408 -4.23 14.55 11.73
N VAL A 409 -3.80 13.62 12.57
CA VAL A 409 -2.46 13.66 13.20
C VAL A 409 -1.36 13.56 12.14
N ARG A 410 -1.55 12.69 11.16
CA ARG A 410 -0.58 12.43 10.07
C ARG A 410 -0.47 13.56 9.06
N HIS A 411 -1.54 14.33 8.86
CA HIS A 411 -1.60 15.39 7.86
C HIS A 411 -1.39 16.80 8.46
N ALA A 412 -1.46 16.94 9.78
CA ALA A 412 -1.19 18.18 10.51
C ALA A 412 0.30 18.29 10.89
#